data_8c344473a17832bb3ce49742428a2f99
#
_entry.id   8c344473a17832bb3ce49742428a2f99
#
_cell.length_a   1.000
_cell.length_b   1.000
_cell.length_c   1.000
_cell.angle_alpha   90.00
_cell.angle_beta   90.00
_cell.angle_gamma   90.00
#
_symmetry.space_group_name_H-M   'P 1'
#
loop_
_entity.id
_entity.type
_entity.pdbx_description
1 polymer ?
#
loop_
_entity_poly.entity_id
_entity_poly.type
_entity_poly.pdbx_seq_one_letter_code
_entity_poly.pdbx_strand_id
1 'polypeptide(L)'
;MVIMSPLLTIGEGFDHHCACDAVIFIKKDNGIVIIYIDLKSDNPTGYSPQFKSARQFIRYLIGLHEEFQKSKLSIIEERYIILHSGKRSFLNKSTTIKKDKIGKTHPDKAFKREVKNGDTLYLKELLS
;
A
#
# COMPACT_ATOMS: atom_id res chain seq x y z
N MET A 1 9.40 -14.80 5.81
CA MET A 1 9.98 -13.60 5.16
C MET A 1 10.03 -13.85 3.66
N VAL A 2 9.49 -12.93 2.89
CA VAL A 2 9.64 -12.95 1.43
C VAL A 2 10.95 -12.27 1.07
N ILE A 3 11.82 -12.95 0.35
CA ILE A 3 13.06 -12.34 -0.16
C ILE A 3 12.71 -11.62 -1.47
N MET A 4 12.73 -10.30 -1.46
CA MET A 4 12.41 -9.47 -2.63
C MET A 4 13.50 -9.53 -3.69
N SER A 5 14.74 -9.67 -3.29
CA SER A 5 15.87 -9.80 -4.21
C SER A 5 17.05 -10.52 -3.53
N PRO A 6 17.69 -11.47 -4.21
CA PRO A 6 18.90 -12.12 -3.69
C PRO A 6 20.11 -11.19 -3.61
N LEU A 7 20.02 -10.01 -4.24
CA LEU A 7 21.11 -9.01 -4.22
C LEU A 7 21.11 -8.15 -2.96
N LEU A 8 20.06 -8.23 -2.14
CA LEU A 8 19.90 -7.42 -0.95
C LEU A 8 20.25 -8.21 0.30
N THR A 9 20.95 -7.57 1.22
CA THR A 9 21.33 -8.15 2.50
C THR A 9 20.10 -8.47 3.36
N ILE A 10 20.12 -9.64 4.01
CA ILE A 10 19.10 -10.06 4.96
C ILE A 10 19.67 -9.87 6.37
N GLY A 11 18.90 -9.26 7.27
CA GLY A 11 19.32 -9.07 8.65
C GLY A 11 18.49 -8.05 9.40
N GLU A 12 18.70 -7.97 10.70
CA GLU A 12 18.05 -6.97 11.55
C GLU A 12 18.46 -5.55 11.13
N GLY A 13 17.50 -4.64 11.13
CA GLY A 13 17.69 -3.25 10.74
C GLY A 13 17.66 -2.98 9.23
N PHE A 14 17.47 -4.01 8.40
CA PHE A 14 17.30 -3.86 6.97
C PHE A 14 15.87 -4.17 6.54
N ASP A 15 15.17 -3.15 6.07
CA ASP A 15 13.75 -3.23 5.71
C ASP A 15 13.49 -3.50 4.23
N HIS A 16 14.53 -3.73 3.41
CA HIS A 16 14.39 -3.86 1.96
C HIS A 16 13.68 -5.15 1.52
N HIS A 17 13.53 -6.12 2.40
CA HIS A 17 12.73 -7.31 2.12
C HIS A 17 11.30 -7.23 2.67
N CYS A 18 10.96 -6.14 3.35
CA CYS A 18 9.59 -5.90 3.73
C CYS A 18 8.72 -5.70 2.48
N ALA A 19 7.54 -6.28 2.49
CA ALA A 19 6.58 -6.13 1.39
C ALA A 19 5.17 -5.91 1.95
N CYS A 20 4.36 -5.17 1.21
CA CYS A 20 2.92 -5.14 1.46
C CYS A 20 2.25 -6.38 0.85
N ASP A 21 1.02 -6.67 1.28
CA ASP A 21 0.35 -7.91 0.91
C ASP A 21 -0.18 -7.92 -0.53
N ALA A 22 -0.56 -6.76 -1.07
CA ALA A 22 -1.08 -6.65 -2.42
C ALA A 22 -0.75 -5.31 -3.06
N VAL A 23 -0.61 -5.33 -4.38
CA VAL A 23 -0.48 -4.12 -5.21
C VAL A 23 -1.46 -4.22 -6.37
N ILE A 24 -2.26 -3.17 -6.56
CA ILE A 24 -3.24 -3.08 -7.64
C ILE A 24 -2.80 -1.99 -8.62
N PHE A 25 -2.77 -2.34 -9.90
CA PHE A 25 -2.51 -1.40 -10.99
C PHE A 25 -3.80 -1.08 -11.72
N ILE A 26 -4.09 0.21 -11.85
CA ILE A 26 -5.27 0.68 -12.55
C ILE A 26 -4.83 1.52 -13.72
N LYS A 27 -5.13 1.06 -14.94
CA LYS A 27 -4.85 1.82 -16.15
C LYS A 27 -5.86 2.96 -16.31
N LYS A 28 -5.34 4.14 -16.56
CA LYS A 28 -6.08 5.35 -16.94
C LYS A 28 -5.57 5.84 -18.30
N ASP A 29 -6.28 6.78 -18.91
CA ASP A 29 -5.92 7.30 -20.24
C ASP A 29 -4.55 7.98 -20.24
N ASN A 30 -4.19 8.65 -19.16
CA ASN A 30 -2.94 9.41 -19.01
C ASN A 30 -1.85 8.71 -18.18
N GLY A 31 -2.05 7.44 -17.82
CA GLY A 31 -1.05 6.68 -17.06
C GLY A 31 -1.67 5.62 -16.15
N ILE A 32 -1.01 5.32 -15.04
CA ILE A 32 -1.45 4.31 -14.08
C ILE A 32 -1.60 4.87 -12.67
N VAL A 33 -2.59 4.36 -11.96
CA VAL A 33 -2.74 4.53 -10.51
C VAL A 33 -2.30 3.23 -9.85
N ILE A 34 -1.51 3.32 -8.79
CA ILE A 34 -1.02 2.18 -8.03
C ILE A 34 -1.59 2.24 -6.62
N ILE A 35 -2.19 1.14 -6.17
CA ILE A 35 -2.70 1.01 -4.82
C ILE A 35 -1.91 -0.07 -4.11
N TYR A 36 -1.22 0.30 -3.04
CA TYR A 36 -0.52 -0.61 -2.14
C TYR A 36 -1.43 -0.94 -0.96
N ILE A 37 -1.61 -2.22 -0.67
CA ILE A 37 -2.48 -2.71 0.39
C ILE A 37 -1.68 -3.57 1.35
N ASP A 38 -1.82 -3.31 2.64
CA ASP A 38 -1.27 -4.12 3.71
C ASP A 38 -2.38 -4.54 4.68
N LEU A 39 -2.35 -5.80 5.08
CA LEU A 39 -3.33 -6.39 5.98
C LEU A 39 -2.75 -6.47 7.40
N LYS A 40 -3.46 -5.94 8.37
CA LYS A 40 -3.07 -6.01 9.79
C LYS A 40 -4.21 -6.63 10.61
N SER A 41 -3.85 -7.48 11.57
CA SER A 41 -4.87 -8.14 12.40
C SER A 41 -5.60 -7.16 13.31
N ASP A 42 -4.90 -6.43 14.16
CA ASP A 42 -5.51 -5.56 15.18
C ASP A 42 -4.77 -4.24 15.41
N ASN A 43 -3.49 -4.16 15.08
CA ASN A 43 -2.69 -2.95 15.27
C ASN A 43 -2.16 -2.42 13.92
N PRO A 44 -2.76 -1.36 13.37
CA PRO A 44 -2.35 -0.82 12.07
C PRO A 44 -1.10 0.07 12.17
N THR A 45 -0.03 -0.44 12.77
CA THR A 45 1.27 0.22 12.90
C THR A 45 2.38 -0.57 12.23
N GLY A 46 3.57 0.01 12.08
CA GLY A 46 4.73 -0.66 11.50
C GLY A 46 4.65 -0.93 10.00
N TYR A 47 3.81 -0.22 9.28
CA TYR A 47 3.56 -0.44 7.85
C TYR A 47 4.48 0.35 6.91
N SER A 48 5.10 1.41 7.40
CA SER A 48 5.88 2.33 6.55
C SER A 48 7.04 1.64 5.82
N PRO A 49 7.88 0.81 6.47
CA PRO A 49 8.93 0.08 5.77
C PRO A 49 8.41 -0.85 4.68
N GLN A 50 7.28 -1.52 4.92
CA GLN A 50 6.64 -2.42 3.96
C GLN A 50 6.20 -1.67 2.71
N PHE A 51 5.57 -0.52 2.86
CA PHE A 51 5.16 0.31 1.72
C PHE A 51 6.35 0.94 0.99
N LYS A 52 7.35 1.41 1.70
CA LYS A 52 8.56 1.99 1.10
C LYS A 52 9.31 0.96 0.25
N SER A 53 9.51 -0.22 0.77
CA SER A 53 10.17 -1.32 0.06
C SER A 53 9.36 -1.76 -1.16
N ALA A 54 8.06 -2.00 -1.01
CA ALA A 54 7.18 -2.36 -2.12
C ALA A 54 7.18 -1.29 -3.22
N ARG A 55 7.12 -0.02 -2.85
CA ARG A 55 7.17 1.11 -3.80
C ARG A 55 8.45 1.08 -4.65
N GLN A 56 9.59 0.89 -4.05
CA GLN A 56 10.87 0.84 -4.80
C GLN A 56 10.92 -0.37 -5.73
N PHE A 57 10.43 -1.51 -5.30
CA PHE A 57 10.34 -2.70 -6.14
C PHE A 57 9.42 -2.50 -7.35
N ILE A 58 8.26 -1.88 -7.14
CA ILE A 58 7.32 -1.58 -8.23
C ILE A 58 7.94 -0.57 -9.22
N ARG A 59 8.63 0.45 -8.74
CA ARG A 59 9.35 1.41 -9.61
C ARG A 59 10.43 0.73 -10.43
N TYR A 60 11.14 -0.23 -9.87
CA TYR A 60 12.10 -1.04 -10.61
C TYR A 60 11.42 -1.86 -11.72
N LEU A 61 10.28 -2.51 -11.43
CA LEU A 61 9.51 -3.25 -12.44
C LEU A 61 9.01 -2.35 -13.57
N ILE A 62 8.51 -1.16 -13.23
CA ILE A 62 8.07 -0.17 -14.22
C ILE A 62 9.25 0.28 -15.08
N GLY A 63 10.40 0.54 -14.50
CA GLY A 63 11.62 0.88 -15.23
C GLY A 63 12.07 -0.21 -16.20
N LEU A 64 12.02 -1.47 -15.78
CA LEU A 64 12.28 -2.62 -16.66
C LEU A 64 11.28 -2.68 -17.82
N HIS A 65 9.99 -2.49 -17.53
CA HIS A 65 8.96 -2.49 -18.56
C HIS A 65 9.21 -1.39 -19.61
N GLU A 66 9.47 -0.18 -19.16
CA GLU A 66 9.75 0.96 -20.07
C GLU A 66 10.97 0.72 -20.94
N GLU A 67 12.03 0.15 -20.38
CA GLU A 67 13.28 -0.12 -21.10
C GLU A 67 13.10 -1.18 -22.20
N PHE A 68 12.46 -2.30 -21.85
CA PHE A 68 12.39 -3.45 -22.77
C PHE A 68 11.15 -3.46 -23.67
N GLN A 69 10.06 -2.86 -23.26
CA GLN A 69 8.82 -2.77 -24.06
C GLN A 69 8.71 -1.46 -24.85
N LYS A 70 9.63 -0.55 -24.66
CA LYS A 70 9.67 0.77 -25.31
C LYS A 70 8.35 1.55 -25.17
N SER A 71 7.61 1.31 -24.09
CA SER A 71 6.39 2.00 -23.76
C SER A 71 6.53 2.71 -22.42
N LYS A 72 6.04 3.94 -22.34
CA LYS A 72 6.14 4.75 -21.13
C LYS A 72 4.91 4.51 -20.24
N LEU A 73 5.15 4.17 -18.97
CA LEU A 73 4.12 4.06 -17.95
C LEU A 73 4.25 5.21 -16.95
N SER A 74 3.45 6.26 -17.14
CA SER A 74 3.44 7.37 -16.19
C SER A 74 2.62 7.02 -14.96
N ILE A 75 3.22 7.12 -13.78
CA ILE A 75 2.49 6.98 -12.50
C ILE A 75 1.77 8.29 -12.23
N ILE A 76 0.44 8.26 -12.23
CA ILE A 76 -0.41 9.42 -11.95
C ILE A 76 -0.56 9.62 -10.45
N GLU A 77 -0.78 8.52 -9.73
CA GLU A 77 -1.06 8.52 -8.31
C GLU A 77 -0.63 7.20 -7.68
N GLU A 78 -0.08 7.28 -6.49
CA GLU A 78 0.18 6.14 -5.62
C GLU A 78 -0.66 6.29 -4.35
N ARG A 79 -1.35 5.22 -3.92
CA ARG A 79 -2.16 5.18 -2.71
C ARG A 79 -1.71 4.06 -1.79
N TYR A 80 -1.74 4.32 -0.51
CA TYR A 80 -1.31 3.40 0.54
C TYR A 80 -2.48 3.15 1.48
N ILE A 81 -2.92 1.90 1.57
CA ILE A 81 -4.13 1.52 2.31
C ILE A 81 -3.79 0.37 3.25
N ILE A 82 -4.20 0.51 4.50
CA ILE A 82 -4.14 -0.54 5.49
C ILE A 82 -5.56 -1.01 5.79
N LEU A 83 -5.78 -2.30 5.63
CA LEU A 83 -6.99 -2.96 6.06
C LEU A 83 -6.70 -3.70 7.37
N HIS A 84 -7.50 -3.43 8.39
CA HIS A 84 -7.30 -4.05 9.71
C HIS A 84 -8.61 -4.48 10.34
N SER A 85 -8.57 -5.49 11.20
CA SER A 85 -9.77 -6.01 11.87
C SER A 85 -10.28 -5.12 12.99
N GLY A 86 -9.49 -4.14 13.40
CA GLY A 86 -9.82 -3.22 14.49
C GLY A 86 -9.63 -3.84 15.88
N LYS A 87 -9.30 -3.00 16.86
CA LYS A 87 -9.48 -3.37 18.26
C LYS A 87 -10.93 -3.08 18.64
N ARG A 88 -11.62 -4.03 19.26
CA ARG A 88 -12.86 -3.73 19.95
C ARG A 88 -12.55 -2.79 21.10
N SER A 89 -12.50 -1.51 20.80
CA SER A 89 -12.51 -0.48 21.83
C SER A 89 -13.94 -0.28 22.28
N PHE A 90 -14.25 -0.70 23.50
CA PHE A 90 -15.53 -0.40 24.14
C PHE A 90 -15.68 1.09 24.50
N LEU A 91 -14.61 1.87 24.34
CA LEU A 91 -14.56 3.27 24.71
C LEU A 91 -14.20 4.09 23.48
N ASN A 92 -15.09 4.98 23.13
CA ASN A 92 -15.01 6.00 22.10
C ASN A 92 -15.62 5.64 20.75
N LYS A 93 -16.94 5.72 20.71
CA LYS A 93 -17.65 6.09 19.49
C LYS A 93 -17.37 7.57 19.18
N SER A 94 -16.17 7.89 18.78
CA SER A 94 -15.94 9.19 18.12
C SER A 94 -16.49 9.06 16.71
N THR A 95 -17.68 9.62 16.48
CA THR A 95 -18.34 9.70 15.18
C THR A 95 -17.67 10.65 14.19
N THR A 96 -16.51 11.17 14.53
CA THR A 96 -15.77 12.07 13.66
C THR A 96 -14.81 11.23 12.83
N ILE A 97 -15.26 10.79 11.67
CA ILE A 97 -14.37 10.34 10.59
C ILE A 97 -13.58 11.57 10.17
N LYS A 98 -12.39 11.73 10.74
CA LYS A 98 -11.43 12.69 10.21
C LYS A 98 -11.10 12.21 8.79
N LYS A 99 -11.66 12.89 7.83
CA LYS A 99 -11.32 12.72 6.40
C LYS A 99 -9.92 13.29 6.18
N ASP A 100 -8.92 12.59 6.64
CA ASP A 100 -7.54 12.90 6.30
C ASP A 100 -7.30 12.45 4.85
N LYS A 101 -7.81 13.26 3.91
CA LYS A 101 -7.62 13.03 2.46
C LYS A 101 -6.16 13.10 2.05
N ILE A 102 -5.30 13.72 2.84
CA ILE A 102 -3.89 13.97 2.54
C ILE A 102 -3.00 12.75 2.85
N GLY A 103 -3.40 11.89 3.78
CA GLY A 103 -2.58 10.76 4.22
C GLY A 103 -2.45 9.61 3.24
N LYS A 104 -3.37 9.49 2.28
CA LYS A 104 -3.46 8.32 1.39
C LYS A 104 -2.31 8.16 0.39
N THR A 105 -1.58 9.21 0.10
CA THR A 105 -0.57 9.25 -0.94
C THR A 105 0.86 9.12 -0.42
N HIS A 106 1.00 8.91 0.89
CA HIS A 106 2.31 8.81 1.54
C HIS A 106 2.46 7.48 2.27
N PRO A 107 3.60 6.77 2.10
CA PRO A 107 3.82 5.49 2.77
C PRO A 107 3.87 5.59 4.30
N ASP A 108 4.22 6.76 4.84
CA ASP A 108 4.25 7.02 6.29
C ASP A 108 2.87 7.40 6.87
N LYS A 109 1.91 7.74 6.02
CA LYS A 109 0.58 8.22 6.39
C LYS A 109 -0.50 7.49 5.61
N ALA A 110 -0.47 6.18 5.63
CA ALA A 110 -1.43 5.36 4.91
C ALA A 110 -2.86 5.54 5.46
N PHE A 111 -3.82 5.41 4.57
CA PHE A 111 -5.23 5.38 4.95
C PHE A 111 -5.56 4.05 5.64
N LYS A 112 -6.10 4.13 6.84
CA LYS A 112 -6.48 2.97 7.65
C LYS A 112 -7.98 2.74 7.55
N ARG A 113 -8.38 1.52 7.18
CA ARG A 113 -9.78 1.11 7.10
C ARG A 113 -10.01 -0.17 7.89
N GLU A 114 -10.97 -0.13 8.79
CA GLU A 114 -11.43 -1.31 9.49
C GLU A 114 -12.30 -2.18 8.57
N VAL A 115 -12.00 -3.47 8.52
CA VAL A 115 -12.73 -4.46 7.75
C VAL A 115 -12.97 -5.70 8.59
N LYS A 116 -14.04 -6.44 8.27
CA LYS A 116 -14.36 -7.72 8.89
C LYS A 116 -14.13 -8.86 7.90
N ASN A 117 -13.89 -10.05 8.42
CA ASN A 117 -13.78 -11.24 7.59
C ASN A 117 -15.06 -11.44 6.77
N GLY A 118 -14.90 -11.60 5.46
CA GLY A 118 -16.01 -11.71 4.52
C GLY A 118 -16.54 -10.40 3.94
N ASP A 119 -16.00 -9.25 4.35
CA ASP A 119 -16.34 -7.96 3.75
C ASP A 119 -15.91 -7.90 2.28
N THR A 120 -16.73 -7.28 1.47
CA THR A 120 -16.40 -6.96 0.07
C THR A 120 -16.04 -5.49 -0.05
N LEU A 121 -14.88 -5.22 -0.62
CA LEU A 121 -14.42 -3.86 -0.89
C LEU A 121 -14.49 -3.57 -2.39
N TYR A 122 -15.10 -2.46 -2.74
CA TYR A 122 -15.14 -2.02 -4.12
C TYR A 122 -13.98 -1.10 -4.45
N LEU A 123 -13.38 -1.30 -5.61
CA LEU A 123 -12.23 -0.51 -6.06
C LEU A 123 -12.49 1.01 -6.02
N LYS A 124 -13.70 1.44 -6.36
CA LYS A 124 -14.10 2.85 -6.29
C LYS A 124 -13.97 3.45 -4.88
N GLU A 125 -14.14 2.63 -3.84
CA GLU A 125 -14.00 3.07 -2.44
C GLU A 125 -12.54 3.30 -2.07
N LEU A 126 -11.64 2.51 -2.66
CA LEU A 126 -10.20 2.65 -2.47
C LEU A 126 -9.64 3.86 -3.23
N LEU A 127 -10.35 4.29 -4.28
CA LEU A 127 -9.98 5.43 -5.12
C LEU A 127 -10.57 6.76 -4.63
N SER A 128 -11.55 6.70 -3.75
CA SER A 128 -12.25 7.89 -3.25
C SER A 128 -11.42 8.74 -2.27
#